data_8348d3be1d52d4a852954819e209c7c9
#
_entry.id   8348d3be1d52d4a852954819e209c7c9
#
_cell.length_a   1.000
_cell.length_b   1.000
_cell.length_c   1.000
_cell.angle_alpha   90.00
_cell.angle_beta   90.00
_cell.angle_gamma   90.00
#
_symmetry.space_group_name_H-M   'P 1'
#
loop_
_entity.id
_entity.type
_entity.pdbx_description
1 polymer ?
#
loop_
_entity_poly.entity_id
_entity_poly.type
_entity_poly.pdbx_seq_one_letter_code
_entity_poly.pdbx_strand_id
1 'polypeptide(L)'
;MKSLAAEIAKLEAAISAKIKATPDFAERAEIIESVPGFAETTAANLIAGMPELGQVSNKIAPALLGAAPYDDDSGHRRGERHIKGGRRWVRNAIYMPCLGAATQNNPVLKAFYQRLIAKGKEPKVALVACMRKLIVILNTLIARRQKWDPSRYALG
;
A
#
# COMPACT_ATOMS: atom_id res chain seq x y z
N MET A 1 11.39 7.86 28.87
CA MET A 1 10.73 8.33 27.65
C MET A 1 11.64 9.10 26.68
N LYS A 2 12.45 10.07 27.15
CA LYS A 2 13.40 10.80 26.27
C LYS A 2 14.42 9.89 25.55
N SER A 3 14.89 8.81 26.17
CA SER A 3 15.84 7.86 25.59
C SER A 3 15.25 7.08 24.41
N LEU A 4 14.01 6.59 24.52
CA LEU A 4 13.35 5.80 23.47
C LEU A 4 13.06 6.64 22.21
N ALA A 5 12.58 7.88 22.40
CA ALA A 5 12.34 8.80 21.29
C ALA A 5 13.64 9.16 20.53
N ALA A 6 14.76 9.33 21.26
CA ALA A 6 16.05 9.58 20.64
C ALA A 6 16.57 8.34 19.86
N GLU A 7 16.33 7.14 20.37
CA GLU A 7 16.68 5.89 19.66
C GLU A 7 15.85 5.70 18.40
N ILE A 8 14.55 5.96 18.45
CA ILE A 8 13.67 5.92 17.27
C ILE A 8 14.17 6.89 16.21
N ALA A 9 14.42 8.14 16.57
CA ALA A 9 14.93 9.16 15.64
C ALA A 9 16.28 8.76 15.01
N LYS A 10 17.16 8.13 15.78
CA LYS A 10 18.46 7.63 15.29
C LYS A 10 18.27 6.50 14.28
N LEU A 11 17.34 5.57 14.53
CA LEU A 11 17.04 4.46 13.62
C LEU A 11 16.37 4.98 12.33
N GLU A 12 15.44 5.91 12.45
CA GLU A 12 14.79 6.55 11.29
C GLU A 12 15.81 7.27 10.40
N ALA A 13 16.75 8.01 11.00
CA ALA A 13 17.83 8.65 10.27
C ALA A 13 18.76 7.65 9.57
N ALA A 14 19.07 6.53 10.21
CA ALA A 14 19.90 5.47 9.63
C ALA A 14 19.18 4.77 8.46
N ILE A 15 17.88 4.51 8.57
CA ILE A 15 17.05 3.94 7.49
C ILE A 15 17.02 4.90 6.30
N SER A 16 16.72 6.18 6.53
CA SER A 16 16.72 7.22 5.50
C SER A 16 18.06 7.31 4.77
N ALA A 17 19.16 7.34 5.52
CA ALA A 17 20.50 7.37 4.95
C ALA A 17 20.78 6.12 4.09
N LYS A 18 20.38 4.94 4.53
CA LYS A 18 20.55 3.69 3.78
C LYS A 18 19.73 3.68 2.48
N ILE A 19 18.50 4.16 2.52
CA ILE A 19 17.65 4.28 1.32
C ILE A 19 18.30 5.22 0.31
N LYS A 20 18.73 6.41 0.75
CA LYS A 20 19.37 7.41 -0.12
C LYS A 20 20.71 6.93 -0.70
N ALA A 21 21.47 6.14 0.05
CA ALA A 21 22.76 5.61 -0.39
C ALA A 21 22.64 4.43 -1.37
N THR A 22 21.47 3.82 -1.51
CA THR A 22 21.24 2.68 -2.39
C THR A 22 20.41 3.13 -3.59
N PRO A 23 20.94 3.23 -4.82
CA PRO A 23 20.24 3.82 -5.97
C PRO A 23 18.87 3.22 -6.26
N ASP A 24 18.75 1.88 -6.22
CA ASP A 24 17.45 1.21 -6.44
C ASP A 24 16.42 1.56 -5.34
N PHE A 25 16.86 1.66 -4.09
CA PHE A 25 15.97 2.04 -2.99
C PHE A 25 15.56 3.51 -3.08
N ALA A 26 16.48 4.40 -3.46
CA ALA A 26 16.19 5.81 -3.65
C ALA A 26 15.14 6.02 -4.75
N GLU A 27 15.29 5.37 -5.90
CA GLU A 27 14.33 5.43 -7.00
C GLU A 27 12.95 4.89 -6.57
N ARG A 28 12.92 3.74 -5.88
CA ARG A 28 11.67 3.17 -5.37
C ARG A 28 11.00 4.09 -4.34
N ALA A 29 11.77 4.70 -3.44
CA ALA A 29 11.25 5.66 -2.47
C ALA A 29 10.59 6.85 -3.17
N GLU A 30 11.26 7.46 -4.15
CA GLU A 30 10.70 8.56 -4.94
C GLU A 30 9.39 8.18 -5.65
N ILE A 31 9.30 6.97 -6.18
CA ILE A 31 8.07 6.48 -6.83
C ILE A 31 6.95 6.33 -5.80
N ILE A 32 7.22 5.72 -4.65
CA ILE A 32 6.23 5.49 -3.60
C ILE A 32 5.75 6.84 -3.00
N GLU A 33 6.67 7.74 -2.71
CA GLU A 33 6.38 9.06 -2.16
C GLU A 33 5.64 9.98 -3.15
N SER A 34 5.74 9.72 -4.45
CA SER A 34 4.97 10.45 -5.45
C SER A 34 3.46 10.19 -5.35
N VAL A 35 3.05 9.09 -4.69
CA VAL A 35 1.64 8.76 -4.47
C VAL A 35 1.07 9.64 -3.35
N PRO A 36 0.02 10.45 -3.62
CA PRO A 36 -0.56 11.32 -2.60
C PRO A 36 -1.03 10.53 -1.35
N GLY A 37 -0.56 10.95 -0.19
CA GLY A 37 -0.83 10.30 1.10
C GLY A 37 0.27 9.36 1.58
N PHE A 38 1.32 9.15 0.78
CA PHE A 38 2.49 8.35 1.15
C PHE A 38 3.71 9.24 1.37
N ALA A 39 4.51 8.89 2.37
CA ALA A 39 5.69 9.64 2.79
C ALA A 39 6.86 8.69 3.07
N GLU A 40 8.01 9.23 3.43
CA GLU A 40 9.28 8.51 3.63
C GLU A 40 9.14 7.26 4.51
N THR A 41 8.44 7.35 5.64
CA THR A 41 8.20 6.18 6.52
C THR A 41 7.44 5.06 5.82
N THR A 42 6.45 5.41 5.00
CA THR A 42 5.67 4.43 4.23
C THR A 42 6.54 3.80 3.14
N ALA A 43 7.36 4.60 2.46
CA ALA A 43 8.31 4.12 1.46
C ALA A 43 9.31 3.13 2.09
N ALA A 44 9.89 3.48 3.24
CA ALA A 44 10.82 2.61 3.96
C ALA A 44 10.17 1.27 4.35
N ASN A 45 8.95 1.29 4.88
CA ASN A 45 8.21 0.07 5.23
C ASN A 45 7.91 -0.82 4.02
N LEU A 46 7.57 -0.23 2.88
CA LEU A 46 7.29 -0.99 1.66
C LEU A 46 8.57 -1.54 1.03
N ILE A 47 9.67 -0.77 0.99
CA ILE A 47 10.96 -1.23 0.47
C ILE A 47 11.48 -2.41 1.29
N ALA A 48 11.44 -2.30 2.63
CA ALA A 48 11.89 -3.36 3.51
C ALA A 48 10.96 -4.57 3.53
N GLY A 49 9.65 -4.34 3.50
CA GLY A 49 8.64 -5.37 3.70
C GLY A 49 8.11 -6.03 2.44
N MET A 50 8.28 -5.39 1.30
CA MET A 50 7.82 -5.91 0.01
C MET A 50 8.87 -5.65 -1.10
N PRO A 51 10.08 -6.20 -0.95
CA PRO A 51 11.16 -6.00 -1.93
C PRO A 51 10.79 -6.52 -3.34
N GLU A 52 9.81 -7.42 -3.44
CA GLU A 52 9.35 -8.02 -4.69
C GLU A 52 8.45 -7.08 -5.52
N LEU A 53 8.00 -5.94 -4.96
CA LEU A 53 7.21 -4.97 -5.74
C LEU A 53 7.95 -4.54 -7.00
N GLY A 54 7.23 -4.54 -8.10
CA GLY A 54 7.76 -4.29 -9.43
C GLY A 54 8.30 -5.53 -10.15
N GLN A 55 8.41 -6.67 -9.46
CA GLN A 55 8.92 -7.93 -10.03
C GLN A 55 7.88 -9.05 -10.03
N VAL A 56 6.79 -8.90 -9.30
CA VAL A 56 5.70 -9.87 -9.22
C VAL A 56 4.48 -9.44 -10.00
N SER A 57 3.59 -10.40 -10.29
CA SER A 57 2.32 -10.09 -10.96
C SER A 57 1.38 -9.28 -10.06
N ASN A 58 0.44 -8.55 -10.69
CA ASN A 58 -0.59 -7.79 -9.99
C ASN A 58 -1.60 -8.66 -9.21
N LYS A 59 -1.55 -9.97 -9.36
CA LYS A 59 -2.29 -10.92 -8.51
C LYS A 59 -1.51 -11.27 -7.24
N ILE A 60 -0.19 -11.41 -7.36
CA ILE A 60 0.70 -11.82 -6.26
C ILE A 60 0.93 -10.67 -5.29
N ALA A 61 1.14 -9.45 -5.77
CA ALA A 61 1.43 -8.30 -4.91
C ALA A 61 0.39 -8.07 -3.79
N PRO A 62 -0.95 -8.05 -4.06
CA PRO A 62 -1.95 -7.96 -3.00
C PRO A 62 -1.99 -9.19 -2.08
N ALA A 63 -1.70 -10.38 -2.60
CA ALA A 63 -1.66 -11.60 -1.79
C ALA A 63 -0.51 -11.56 -0.79
N LEU A 64 0.68 -11.09 -1.19
CA LEU A 64 1.83 -10.89 -0.30
C LEU A 64 1.53 -9.88 0.81
N LEU A 65 0.80 -8.81 0.51
CA LEU A 65 0.33 -7.85 1.51
C LEU A 65 -0.72 -8.48 2.45
N GLY A 66 -1.46 -9.48 1.99
CA GLY A 66 -2.63 -10.03 2.68
C GLY A 66 -3.88 -9.16 2.51
N ALA A 67 -4.01 -8.47 1.39
CA ALA A 67 -5.19 -7.69 0.99
C ALA A 67 -5.99 -8.35 -0.14
N ALA A 68 -5.59 -9.53 -0.61
CA ALA A 68 -6.37 -10.30 -1.57
C ALA A 68 -7.51 -11.03 -0.85
N PRO A 69 -8.75 -10.97 -1.37
CA PRO A 69 -9.83 -11.83 -0.89
C PRO A 69 -9.53 -13.26 -1.31
N TYR A 70 -9.58 -14.18 -0.35
CA TYR A 70 -9.59 -15.61 -0.64
C TYR A 70 -11.03 -16.09 -0.71
N ASP A 71 -11.32 -16.93 -1.70
CA ASP A 71 -12.60 -17.61 -1.79
C ASP A 71 -12.67 -18.68 -0.69
N ASP A 72 -13.72 -18.62 0.13
CA ASP A 72 -14.03 -19.62 1.15
C ASP A 72 -15.17 -20.51 0.63
N ASP A 73 -15.02 -20.93 -0.64
CA ASP A 73 -15.99 -21.76 -1.32
C ASP A 73 -15.72 -23.24 -1.01
N SER A 74 -16.58 -23.88 -0.24
CA SER A 74 -16.60 -25.32 -0.05
C SER A 74 -17.90 -25.91 -0.60
N GLY A 75 -17.82 -26.57 -1.76
CA GLY A 75 -18.98 -27.19 -2.41
C GLY A 75 -20.04 -26.19 -2.86
N HIS A 76 -21.29 -26.34 -2.39
CA HIS A 76 -22.39 -25.45 -2.76
C HIS A 76 -22.54 -24.19 -1.90
N ARG A 77 -21.67 -23.98 -0.90
CA ARG A 77 -21.72 -22.83 0.00
C ARG A 77 -20.76 -21.75 -0.48
N ARG A 78 -21.30 -20.61 -0.95
CA ARG A 78 -20.54 -19.38 -1.17
C ARG A 78 -20.38 -18.68 0.18
N GLY A 79 -19.16 -18.77 0.76
CA GLY A 79 -18.81 -18.08 1.99
C GLY A 79 -18.48 -16.61 1.75
N GLU A 80 -18.50 -15.81 2.82
CA GLU A 80 -17.96 -14.44 2.77
C GLU A 80 -16.45 -14.49 2.51
N ARG A 81 -16.00 -13.67 1.56
CA ARG A 81 -14.57 -13.57 1.23
C ARG A 81 -13.83 -12.83 2.32
N HIS A 82 -12.92 -13.51 2.98
CA HIS A 82 -12.05 -12.94 4.01
C HIS A 82 -10.61 -12.80 3.52
N ILE A 83 -9.93 -11.73 3.97
CA ILE A 83 -8.48 -11.60 3.78
C ILE A 83 -7.79 -12.56 4.75
N LYS A 84 -6.86 -13.39 4.23
CA LYS A 84 -6.12 -14.37 5.02
C LYS A 84 -4.64 -14.36 4.65
N GLY A 85 -3.76 -14.48 5.64
CA GLY A 85 -2.32 -14.54 5.41
C GLY A 85 -1.66 -13.20 5.06
N GLY A 86 -0.56 -13.26 4.34
CA GLY A 86 0.25 -12.11 3.94
C GLY A 86 1.10 -11.51 5.07
N ARG A 87 1.83 -10.44 4.73
CA ARG A 87 2.73 -9.72 5.64
C ARG A 87 1.96 -8.74 6.50
N ARG A 88 1.41 -9.23 7.61
CA ARG A 88 0.54 -8.45 8.51
C ARG A 88 1.18 -7.14 8.98
N TRP A 89 2.48 -7.13 9.28
CA TRP A 89 3.16 -5.94 9.73
C TRP A 89 3.23 -4.85 8.66
N VAL A 90 3.46 -5.22 7.38
CA VAL A 90 3.43 -4.26 6.26
C VAL A 90 2.02 -3.72 6.07
N ARG A 91 1.01 -4.59 6.09
CA ARG A 91 -0.40 -4.18 5.99
C ARG A 91 -0.77 -3.18 7.10
N ASN A 92 -0.33 -3.42 8.33
CA ASN A 92 -0.57 -2.50 9.43
C ASN A 92 0.16 -1.16 9.23
N ALA A 93 1.39 -1.18 8.73
CA ALA A 93 2.18 0.02 8.49
C ALA A 93 1.57 0.93 7.40
N ILE A 94 0.94 0.36 6.37
CA ILE A 94 0.32 1.13 5.29
C ILE A 94 -1.17 1.44 5.53
N TYR A 95 -1.77 0.94 6.61
CA TYR A 95 -3.20 1.13 6.89
C TYR A 95 -3.57 2.60 7.04
N MET A 96 -2.88 3.33 7.92
CA MET A 96 -3.15 4.76 8.16
C MET A 96 -2.81 5.64 6.94
N PRO A 97 -1.66 5.49 6.28
CA PRO A 97 -1.39 6.17 5.01
C PRO A 97 -2.46 5.93 3.95
N CYS A 98 -2.93 4.68 3.80
CA CYS A 98 -3.99 4.35 2.86
C CYS A 98 -5.33 4.99 3.25
N LEU A 99 -5.67 5.06 4.54
CA LEU A 99 -6.86 5.74 5.04
C LEU A 99 -6.80 7.23 4.67
N GLY A 100 -5.69 7.92 4.95
CA GLY A 100 -5.48 9.31 4.57
C GLY A 100 -5.58 9.54 3.06
N ALA A 101 -4.97 8.66 2.27
CA ALA A 101 -5.07 8.71 0.82
C ALA A 101 -6.53 8.51 0.33
N ALA A 102 -7.24 7.52 0.88
CA ALA A 102 -8.60 7.17 0.47
C ALA A 102 -9.67 8.18 0.92
N THR A 103 -9.41 8.97 1.96
CA THR A 103 -10.38 9.93 2.50
C THR A 103 -10.07 11.38 2.14
N GLN A 104 -8.80 11.75 1.97
CA GLN A 104 -8.38 13.14 1.83
C GLN A 104 -7.43 13.40 0.67
N ASN A 105 -6.28 12.71 0.62
CA ASN A 105 -5.12 13.17 -0.11
C ASN A 105 -5.06 12.70 -1.58
N ASN A 106 -5.74 11.61 -1.93
CA ASN A 106 -5.65 11.01 -3.26
C ASN A 106 -7.03 10.98 -3.94
N PRO A 107 -7.29 11.84 -4.94
CA PRO A 107 -8.61 11.91 -5.59
C PRO A 107 -9.08 10.58 -6.19
N VAL A 108 -8.15 9.79 -6.74
CA VAL A 108 -8.46 8.50 -7.38
C VAL A 108 -8.92 7.47 -6.34
N LEU A 109 -8.19 7.36 -5.23
CA LEU A 109 -8.55 6.44 -4.14
C LEU A 109 -9.79 6.92 -3.41
N LYS A 110 -9.93 8.23 -3.21
CA LYS A 110 -11.12 8.85 -2.58
C LYS A 110 -12.39 8.52 -3.38
N ALA A 111 -12.38 8.74 -4.69
CA ALA A 111 -13.51 8.40 -5.55
C ALA A 111 -13.83 6.90 -5.51
N PHE A 112 -12.80 6.04 -5.52
CA PHE A 112 -12.98 4.60 -5.41
C PHE A 112 -13.58 4.18 -4.06
N TYR A 113 -13.06 4.73 -2.95
CA TYR A 113 -13.58 4.50 -1.60
C TYR A 113 -15.05 4.91 -1.48
N GLN A 114 -15.38 6.15 -1.88
CA GLN A 114 -16.75 6.69 -1.82
C GLN A 114 -17.72 5.84 -2.65
N ARG A 115 -17.31 5.37 -3.82
CA ARG A 115 -18.11 4.46 -4.65
C ARG A 115 -18.42 3.14 -3.94
N LEU A 116 -17.46 2.58 -3.20
CA LEU A 116 -17.68 1.35 -2.43
C LEU A 116 -18.62 1.57 -1.25
N ILE A 117 -18.49 2.69 -0.54
CA ILE A 117 -19.39 3.07 0.55
C ILE A 117 -20.82 3.27 0.03
N ALA A 118 -20.97 3.97 -1.10
CA ALA A 118 -22.29 4.17 -1.74
C ALA A 118 -22.94 2.85 -2.18
N LYS A 119 -22.14 1.81 -2.46
CA LYS A 119 -22.62 0.45 -2.74
C LYS A 119 -22.91 -0.38 -1.47
N GLY A 120 -22.89 0.24 -0.29
CA GLY A 120 -23.19 -0.43 0.97
C GLY A 120 -22.05 -1.28 1.55
N LYS A 121 -20.80 -1.09 1.09
CA LYS A 121 -19.66 -1.79 1.67
C LYS A 121 -19.28 -1.18 3.02
N GLU A 122 -18.97 -2.05 3.98
CA GLU A 122 -18.44 -1.65 5.27
C GLU A 122 -17.14 -0.83 5.10
N PRO A 123 -16.91 0.24 5.90
CA PRO A 123 -15.73 1.11 5.76
C PRO A 123 -14.40 0.38 5.78
N LYS A 124 -14.24 -0.62 6.65
CA LYS A 124 -13.01 -1.43 6.72
C LYS A 124 -12.80 -2.28 5.46
N VAL A 125 -13.87 -2.85 4.91
CA VAL A 125 -13.84 -3.63 3.66
C VAL A 125 -13.48 -2.72 2.48
N ALA A 126 -14.08 -1.54 2.41
CA ALA A 126 -13.76 -0.53 1.40
C ALA A 126 -12.30 -0.08 1.48
N LEU A 127 -11.76 0.11 2.70
CA LEU A 127 -10.37 0.49 2.90
C LEU A 127 -9.40 -0.62 2.47
N VAL A 128 -9.68 -1.87 2.78
CA VAL A 128 -8.87 -3.01 2.32
C VAL A 128 -8.88 -3.10 0.79
N ALA A 129 -10.00 -2.83 0.14
CA ALA A 129 -10.08 -2.74 -1.32
C ALA A 129 -9.21 -1.60 -1.87
N CYS A 130 -9.15 -0.45 -1.18
CA CYS A 130 -8.24 0.65 -1.51
C CYS A 130 -6.77 0.23 -1.36
N MET A 131 -6.41 -0.46 -0.28
CA MET A 131 -5.06 -0.99 -0.08
C MET A 131 -4.66 -1.95 -1.21
N ARG A 132 -5.57 -2.85 -1.59
CA ARG A 132 -5.35 -3.75 -2.72
C ARG A 132 -5.12 -2.99 -4.03
N LYS A 133 -5.98 -2.01 -4.34
CA LYS A 133 -5.84 -1.17 -5.55
C LYS A 133 -4.51 -0.44 -5.54
N LEU A 134 -4.13 0.12 -4.40
CA LEU A 134 -2.91 0.89 -4.23
C LEU A 134 -1.65 0.04 -4.43
N ILE A 135 -1.59 -1.16 -3.85
CA ILE A 135 -0.46 -2.07 -4.04
C ILE A 135 -0.31 -2.52 -5.50
N VAL A 136 -1.40 -2.75 -6.20
CA VAL A 136 -1.37 -3.04 -7.65
C VAL A 136 -0.80 -1.86 -8.44
N ILE A 137 -1.22 -0.64 -8.09
CA ILE A 137 -0.70 0.57 -8.72
C ILE A 137 0.79 0.72 -8.44
N LEU A 138 1.22 0.62 -7.18
CA LEU A 138 2.63 0.70 -6.80
C LEU A 138 3.49 -0.36 -7.48
N ASN A 139 3.00 -1.60 -7.55
CA ASN A 139 3.68 -2.67 -8.27
C ASN A 139 3.92 -2.30 -9.75
N THR A 140 2.91 -1.72 -10.38
CA THR A 140 3.00 -1.27 -11.77
C THR A 140 3.94 -0.07 -11.95
N LEU A 141 3.86 0.92 -11.05
CA LEU A 141 4.71 2.12 -11.09
C LEU A 141 6.19 1.76 -10.92
N ILE A 142 6.51 0.90 -9.93
CA ILE A 142 7.88 0.44 -9.68
C ILE A 142 8.40 -0.40 -10.85
N ALA A 143 7.59 -1.31 -11.41
CA ALA A 143 7.97 -2.11 -12.57
C ALA A 143 8.31 -1.24 -13.79
N ARG A 144 7.59 -0.14 -13.97
CA ARG A 144 7.79 0.79 -15.09
C ARG A 144 8.75 1.94 -14.78
N ARG A 145 9.25 2.04 -13.56
CA ARG A 145 10.07 3.16 -13.07
C ARG A 145 9.40 4.52 -13.32
N GLN A 146 8.12 4.62 -13.00
CA GLN A 146 7.31 5.81 -13.25
C GLN A 146 6.72 6.34 -11.95
N LYS A 147 6.72 7.66 -11.79
CA LYS A 147 6.04 8.35 -10.69
C LYS A 147 4.53 8.37 -10.91
N TRP A 148 3.79 8.65 -9.84
CA TRP A 148 2.34 8.79 -9.87
C TRP A 148 1.91 9.87 -10.87
N ASP A 149 0.94 9.54 -11.69
CA ASP A 149 0.25 10.45 -12.60
C ASP A 149 -1.26 10.25 -12.45
N PRO A 150 -1.99 11.21 -11.86
CA PRO A 150 -3.42 11.08 -11.62
C PRO A 150 -4.22 10.92 -12.91
N SER A 151 -3.76 11.44 -14.05
CA SER A 151 -4.46 11.36 -15.33
C SER A 151 -4.64 9.92 -15.82
N ARG A 152 -3.72 9.04 -15.45
CA ARG A 152 -3.76 7.62 -15.85
C ARG A 152 -4.75 6.77 -15.05
N TYR A 153 -5.23 7.27 -13.92
CA TYR A 153 -6.09 6.54 -12.97
C TYR A 153 -7.44 7.21 -12.74
N ALA A 154 -7.68 8.35 -13.39
CA ALA A 154 -8.88 9.19 -13.19
C ALA A 154 -10.16 8.59 -13.79
N LEU A 155 -10.05 7.51 -14.57
CA LEU A 155 -11.18 6.87 -15.22
C LEU A 155 -11.43 5.48 -14.61
N GLY A 156 -12.48 5.37 -13.82
CA GLY A 156 -12.98 4.09 -13.34
C GLY A 156 -14.04 4.20 -12.27
#